data_8484c56c557fd0df572cec164b25aba1
#
_entry.id   8484c56c557fd0df572cec164b25aba1
#
_cell.length_a   1.000
_cell.length_b   1.000
_cell.length_c   1.000
_cell.angle_alpha   90.00
_cell.angle_beta   90.00
_cell.angle_gamma   90.00
#
_symmetry.space_group_name_H-M   'P 1'
#
loop_
_entity.id
_entity.type
_entity.pdbx_description
1 polymer ?
#
loop_
_entity_poly.entity_id
_entity_poly.type
_entity_poly.pdbx_seq_one_letter_code
_entity_poly.pdbx_strand_id
1 'polypeptide(L)'
;VFPIKKHFIHKPITLLLTVVFIVATTVVLGIKIKNRITVYVSAGKEDNKTNKSVKDDPKHTIIDDNKNEDLEKDDSIGKEVFKTFAQDGKGVQTPNVTTAQITSNYWTSIYENNEILLTKEEIDKINSYIIDNVDTVYDLSRYPESIKASDLLEMINEYKFPSKTMYNYNGTPLTKDFYNKIDENINKSSIKEDNKIRWAITVKKSSIRSFPTDLSVYSSSSNQKLDRFQETGINPCQPVIILHENANKDWYFVQSYNYRGWIHSSALAISEDKERFLNYVNSNDFIIVTAANLKVKSNNHEFEFMMGSKIPLAEKNNNSPDYLLKLPIRNAEGKLEFIEEKIGKSMNVHLGYLPYTTYNIITQAFKFQGFPYDWGDKYSGRDCSSFTSSIYRSFGIYLPRNTDQQEISSDNIIKFTAGQSFDQRIXTIDRLNPGALFFMPGHTMMYLGKSGDKHYMIHAFLGYGIKNNNTINFQPVYQVAVTTVDLLXSKGIPYLNEFTSVIEFQ
;
A
#
# COMPACT_ATOMS: atom_id res chain seq x y z
N VAL A 1 -30.02 -5.72 -13.95
CA VAL A 1 -29.85 -6.45 -12.69
C VAL A 1 -28.62 -7.34 -12.86
N PHE A 2 -27.46 -6.80 -12.55
CA PHE A 2 -26.23 -7.60 -12.55
C PHE A 2 -26.14 -8.28 -11.19
N PRO A 3 -25.85 -9.56 -11.15
CA PRO A 3 -25.66 -10.21 -9.86
C PRO A 3 -24.48 -9.58 -9.15
N ILE A 4 -24.67 -9.17 -7.94
CA ILE A 4 -23.59 -9.01 -6.97
C ILE A 4 -22.75 -10.26 -7.13
N LYS A 5 -21.43 -10.10 -7.34
CA LYS A 5 -20.56 -11.27 -7.39
C LYS A 5 -20.99 -12.23 -6.28
N LYS A 6 -21.46 -13.41 -6.68
CA LYS A 6 -22.06 -14.42 -5.78
C LYS A 6 -21.09 -14.98 -4.74
N HIS A 7 -19.93 -14.38 -4.61
CA HIS A 7 -18.87 -14.89 -3.74
C HIS A 7 -18.95 -14.38 -2.29
N PHE A 8 -19.99 -13.59 -1.98
CA PHE A 8 -20.26 -13.25 -0.57
C PHE A 8 -20.93 -14.38 0.21
N ILE A 9 -21.35 -15.42 -0.48
CA ILE A 9 -22.00 -16.57 0.18
C ILE A 9 -21.12 -17.79 -0.03
N HIS A 10 -20.19 -18.01 0.87
CA HIS A 10 -19.44 -19.26 0.92
C HIS A 10 -20.36 -20.39 1.35
N LYS A 11 -20.35 -21.47 0.60
CA LYS A 11 -21.02 -22.71 0.99
C LYS A 11 -20.44 -23.18 2.33
N PRO A 12 -21.26 -23.56 3.31
CA PRO A 12 -20.77 -23.90 4.65
C PRO A 12 -19.79 -25.09 4.72
N ILE A 13 -19.73 -25.91 3.67
CA ILE A 13 -18.87 -27.10 3.65
C ILE A 13 -17.44 -26.76 3.25
N THR A 14 -17.27 -25.76 2.38
CA THR A 14 -15.92 -25.27 2.01
C THR A 14 -15.33 -24.43 3.15
N LEU A 15 -16.21 -23.79 3.92
CA LEU A 15 -15.80 -22.98 5.07
C LEU A 15 -15.18 -23.84 6.18
N LEU A 16 -15.68 -25.08 6.39
CA LEU A 16 -15.16 -25.93 7.47
C LEU A 16 -13.74 -26.44 7.17
N LEU A 17 -13.48 -26.79 5.91
CA LEU A 17 -12.14 -27.22 5.49
C LEU A 17 -11.17 -26.04 5.37
N THR A 18 -11.68 -24.87 4.96
CA THR A 18 -10.88 -23.65 4.89
C THR A 18 -10.60 -23.11 6.30
N VAL A 19 -11.54 -23.24 7.23
CA VAL A 19 -11.36 -22.81 8.63
C VAL A 19 -10.34 -23.72 9.33
N VAL A 20 -10.32 -25.04 9.05
CA VAL A 20 -9.31 -25.93 9.61
C VAL A 20 -7.93 -25.61 9.02
N PHE A 21 -7.87 -25.27 7.73
CA PHE A 21 -6.61 -24.86 7.08
C PHE A 21 -6.18 -23.45 7.49
N ILE A 22 -7.12 -22.51 7.66
CA ILE A 22 -6.86 -21.14 8.15
C ILE A 22 -6.49 -21.19 9.63
N VAL A 23 -7.11 -22.05 10.44
CA VAL A 23 -6.74 -22.19 11.86
C VAL A 23 -5.36 -22.86 11.97
N ALA A 24 -5.04 -23.82 11.10
CA ALA A 24 -3.71 -24.41 11.08
C ALA A 24 -2.67 -23.43 10.55
N THR A 25 -2.98 -22.65 9.50
CA THR A 25 -2.08 -21.61 8.97
C THR A 25 -2.06 -20.36 9.85
N THR A 26 -3.16 -19.99 10.53
CA THR A 26 -3.12 -18.89 11.49
C THR A 26 -2.44 -19.27 12.79
N VAL A 27 -2.50 -20.51 13.21
CA VAL A 27 -1.72 -20.99 14.35
C VAL A 27 -0.24 -21.03 13.98
N VAL A 28 0.11 -21.50 12.77
CA VAL A 28 1.48 -21.48 12.28
C VAL A 28 1.94 -20.04 11.98
N LEU A 29 1.07 -19.20 11.41
CA LEU A 29 1.34 -17.78 11.19
C LEU A 29 1.35 -16.99 12.50
N GLY A 30 0.47 -17.33 13.42
CA GLY A 30 0.43 -16.74 14.76
C GLY A 30 1.65 -17.11 15.58
N ILE A 31 2.15 -18.34 15.44
CA ILE A 31 3.39 -18.79 16.08
C ILE A 31 4.59 -18.12 15.37
N LYS A 32 4.57 -17.99 14.05
CA LYS A 32 5.64 -17.31 13.30
C LYS A 32 5.66 -15.80 13.58
N ILE A 33 4.49 -15.17 13.69
CA ILE A 33 4.36 -13.75 14.04
C ILE A 33 4.73 -13.54 15.52
N LYS A 34 4.31 -14.45 16.40
CA LYS A 34 4.64 -14.37 17.82
C LYS A 34 6.15 -14.54 18.05
N ASN A 35 6.79 -15.41 17.28
CA ASN A 35 8.25 -15.61 17.36
C ASN A 35 9.01 -14.43 16.76
N ARG A 36 8.49 -13.80 15.70
CA ARG A 36 9.08 -12.58 15.16
C ARG A 36 8.93 -11.40 16.10
N ILE A 37 7.78 -11.29 16.77
CA ILE A 37 7.52 -10.23 17.77
C ILE A 37 8.37 -10.46 19.02
N THR A 38 8.58 -11.71 19.42
CA THR A 38 9.41 -12.04 20.60
C THR A 38 10.88 -11.71 20.36
N VAL A 39 11.37 -11.92 19.14
CA VAL A 39 12.74 -11.53 18.75
C VAL A 39 12.89 -10.00 18.79
N TYR A 40 11.85 -9.26 18.40
CA TYR A 40 11.82 -7.80 18.51
C TYR A 40 11.93 -7.32 19.94
N VAL A 41 11.24 -7.98 20.87
CA VAL A 41 11.24 -7.60 22.28
C VAL A 41 12.59 -7.93 22.93
N SER A 42 13.24 -9.04 22.52
CA SER A 42 14.55 -9.40 23.07
C SER A 42 15.68 -8.53 22.53
N ALA A 43 15.59 -8.07 21.27
CA ALA A 43 16.58 -7.13 20.72
C ALA A 43 16.50 -5.76 21.38
N GLY A 44 15.30 -5.34 21.82
CA GLY A 44 15.10 -4.06 22.51
C GLY A 44 15.55 -4.06 23.96
N LYS A 45 15.84 -5.23 24.55
CA LYS A 45 16.28 -5.31 25.95
C LYS A 45 17.78 -5.17 26.14
N GLU A 46 18.58 -5.31 25.10
CA GLU A 46 20.03 -5.24 25.23
C GLU A 46 20.61 -3.82 25.11
N ASP A 47 19.82 -2.87 24.57
CA ASP A 47 20.28 -1.50 24.38
C ASP A 47 20.02 -0.56 25.56
N ASN A 48 19.67 -1.11 26.71
CA ASN A 48 19.31 -0.29 27.87
C ASN A 48 20.50 -0.02 28.80
N LYS A 49 21.68 0.22 28.24
CA LYS A 49 22.84 0.61 29.09
C LYS A 49 23.60 1.81 28.52
N THR A 50 22.95 2.84 28.07
CA THR A 50 23.56 4.16 28.05
C THR A 50 22.50 5.25 27.90
N ASN A 51 22.59 6.14 28.81
CA ASN A 51 21.77 7.31 29.10
C ASN A 51 21.32 8.16 27.92
N LYS A 52 20.12 8.46 27.92
CA LYS A 52 19.35 9.71 27.83
C LYS A 52 18.06 9.46 27.07
N SER A 53 16.98 9.66 27.81
CA SER A 53 15.63 9.56 27.33
C SER A 53 15.33 10.65 26.30
N VAL A 54 15.44 10.33 25.04
CA VAL A 54 14.66 11.04 24.05
C VAL A 54 13.40 10.20 23.89
N LYS A 55 12.29 10.77 24.27
CA LYS A 55 10.98 10.19 23.98
C LYS A 55 10.79 10.31 22.48
N ASP A 56 11.26 9.32 21.74
CA ASP A 56 11.00 9.27 20.30
C ASP A 56 9.55 8.83 20.11
N ASP A 57 8.71 9.79 19.91
CA ASP A 57 7.36 9.59 19.41
C ASP A 57 7.47 8.96 18.01
N PRO A 58 7.00 7.72 17.80
CA PRO A 58 7.06 7.12 16.47
C PRO A 58 6.35 7.94 15.39
N LYS A 59 5.50 8.87 15.78
CA LYS A 59 4.87 9.81 14.85
C LYS A 59 5.86 10.84 14.31
N HIS A 60 6.95 11.09 15.02
CA HIS A 60 7.93 12.11 14.61
C HIS A 60 9.14 11.54 13.88
N THR A 61 9.37 10.23 13.96
CA THR A 61 10.56 9.64 13.33
C THR A 61 10.44 9.46 11.82
N ILE A 62 9.23 9.51 11.30
CA ILE A 62 8.99 9.18 9.88
C ILE A 62 8.95 10.45 9.04
N ILE A 63 8.46 11.57 9.60
CA ILE A 63 8.38 12.84 8.86
C ILE A 63 8.71 13.99 9.82
N ASP A 64 9.86 14.55 9.67
CA ASP A 64 10.15 15.85 10.30
C ASP A 64 9.73 16.94 9.30
N ASP A 65 8.48 17.32 9.37
CA ASP A 65 7.92 18.33 8.51
C ASP A 65 8.56 19.71 8.75
N ASN A 66 9.25 19.87 9.90
CA ASN A 66 9.84 21.14 10.27
C ASN A 66 11.19 21.43 9.58
N LYS A 67 11.82 20.41 9.00
CA LYS A 67 13.11 20.62 8.30
C LYS A 67 12.97 21.14 6.88
N ASN A 68 11.74 21.23 6.38
CA ASN A 68 11.49 21.71 5.03
C ASN A 68 10.88 23.12 4.98
N GLU A 69 10.79 23.80 6.12
CA GLU A 69 10.25 25.17 6.15
C GLU A 69 11.06 26.16 5.31
N ASP A 70 12.34 25.89 5.13
CA ASP A 70 13.22 26.77 4.33
C ASP A 70 13.04 26.61 2.81
N LEU A 71 12.38 25.52 2.37
CA LEU A 71 12.08 25.31 0.95
C LEU A 71 10.70 25.86 0.54
N GLU A 72 9.91 26.28 1.53
CA GLU A 72 8.54 26.73 1.30
C GLU A 72 8.40 28.25 1.07
N LYS A 73 9.50 28.98 0.98
CA LYS A 73 9.45 30.44 0.81
C LYS A 73 9.31 30.89 -0.65
N ASP A 74 8.92 29.98 -1.53
CA ASP A 74 8.58 30.39 -2.90
C ASP A 74 7.07 30.62 -2.96
N ASP A 75 6.69 31.88 -3.01
CA ASP A 75 5.30 32.35 -2.97
C ASP A 75 4.51 32.07 -4.25
N SER A 76 5.01 31.22 -5.14
CA SER A 76 4.28 30.93 -6.38
C SER A 76 3.22 29.85 -6.11
N ILE A 77 1.98 30.28 -6.11
CA ILE A 77 0.81 29.43 -6.03
C ILE A 77 0.87 28.37 -7.17
N GLY A 78 0.67 27.11 -6.82
CA GLY A 78 0.55 26.04 -7.80
C GLY A 78 1.82 25.34 -8.21
N LYS A 79 2.95 25.68 -7.62
CA LYS A 79 4.17 24.92 -7.89
C LYS A 79 4.15 23.58 -7.17
N GLU A 80 4.51 22.53 -7.88
CA GLU A 80 4.71 21.21 -7.27
C GLU A 80 5.91 21.26 -6.33
N VAL A 81 5.75 20.63 -5.18
CA VAL A 81 6.83 20.47 -4.20
C VAL A 81 7.17 18.98 -4.14
N PHE A 82 8.38 18.63 -4.50
CA PHE A 82 8.86 17.28 -4.48
C PHE A 82 9.49 16.99 -3.12
N LYS A 83 8.97 15.97 -2.44
CA LYS A 83 9.46 15.58 -1.12
C LYS A 83 10.13 14.22 -1.20
N THR A 84 11.43 14.17 -0.97
CA THR A 84 12.20 12.93 -1.00
C THR A 84 12.76 12.62 0.39
N PHE A 85 12.49 11.42 0.88
CA PHE A 85 13.05 10.93 2.14
C PHE A 85 14.38 10.25 1.91
N ALA A 86 14.46 9.46 0.87
CA ALA A 86 15.67 8.86 0.39
C ALA A 86 15.58 8.81 -1.12
N GLN A 87 16.68 8.57 -1.75
CA GLN A 87 16.78 8.63 -3.19
C GLN A 87 17.61 7.48 -3.70
N ASP A 88 17.57 7.32 -5.00
CA ASP A 88 18.44 6.43 -5.74
C ASP A 88 19.89 6.55 -5.24
N GLY A 89 20.47 5.45 -4.79
CA GLY A 89 21.81 5.41 -4.24
C GLY A 89 21.95 5.75 -2.76
N LYS A 90 20.82 6.02 -2.09
CA LYS A 90 20.79 6.33 -0.64
C LYS A 90 20.19 5.16 0.13
N GLY A 91 20.29 5.21 1.45
CA GLY A 91 19.72 4.21 2.33
C GLY A 91 20.69 3.09 2.68
N VAL A 92 20.18 2.04 3.29
CA VAL A 92 20.98 0.96 3.85
C VAL A 92 21.58 0.08 2.73
N GLN A 93 22.79 -0.40 2.96
CA GLN A 93 23.46 -1.38 2.13
C GLN A 93 23.48 -2.72 2.89
N THR A 94 22.76 -3.70 2.37
CA THR A 94 22.64 -5.02 3.01
C THR A 94 23.79 -5.94 2.60
N PRO A 95 23.97 -7.10 3.26
CA PRO A 95 25.05 -8.03 2.89
C PRO A 95 25.02 -8.41 1.41
N ASN A 96 26.20 -8.50 0.82
CA ASN A 96 26.43 -8.87 -0.59
C ASN A 96 25.85 -7.87 -1.61
N VAL A 97 25.51 -6.66 -1.17
CA VAL A 97 25.04 -5.58 -2.03
C VAL A 97 26.09 -4.46 -2.02
N THR A 98 26.55 -4.06 -3.20
CA THR A 98 27.53 -2.98 -3.34
C THR A 98 26.85 -1.61 -3.38
N THR A 99 27.64 -0.55 -3.23
CA THR A 99 27.14 0.83 -3.36
C THR A 99 26.57 1.12 -4.76
N ALA A 100 27.12 0.50 -5.79
CA ALA A 100 26.59 0.64 -7.15
C ALA A 100 25.21 -0.02 -7.27
N GLN A 101 25.02 -1.16 -6.61
CA GLN A 101 23.79 -1.95 -6.73
C GLN A 101 22.59 -1.33 -6.01
N ILE A 102 22.78 -0.30 -5.17
CA ILE A 102 21.65 0.45 -4.61
C ILE A 102 21.28 1.65 -5.49
N THR A 103 21.75 1.70 -6.74
CA THR A 103 21.40 2.73 -7.71
C THR A 103 20.60 2.14 -8.87
N SER A 104 19.65 2.89 -9.40
CA SER A 104 18.88 2.46 -10.58
C SER A 104 19.76 2.31 -11.79
N ASN A 105 20.76 3.20 -11.94
CA ASN A 105 21.66 3.21 -13.11
C ASN A 105 22.42 1.89 -13.25
N TYR A 106 22.82 1.28 -12.15
CA TYR A 106 23.48 -0.03 -12.19
C TYR A 106 22.59 -1.06 -12.90
N TRP A 107 21.34 -1.15 -12.48
CA TRP A 107 20.41 -2.17 -12.99
C TRP A 107 19.92 -1.84 -14.40
N THR A 108 19.60 -0.58 -14.68
CA THR A 108 19.16 -0.19 -16.03
C THR A 108 20.25 -0.38 -17.07
N SER A 109 21.53 -0.24 -16.68
CA SER A 109 22.65 -0.45 -17.61
C SER A 109 22.85 -1.92 -18.00
N ILE A 110 22.34 -2.87 -17.19
CA ILE A 110 22.39 -4.30 -17.52
C ILE A 110 21.40 -4.62 -18.66
N TYR A 111 20.26 -3.92 -18.71
CA TYR A 111 19.15 -4.19 -19.62
C TYR A 111 19.11 -3.11 -20.70
N GLU A 112 19.89 -3.30 -21.75
CA GLU A 112 20.04 -2.29 -22.83
C GLU A 112 18.77 -2.10 -23.66
N ASN A 113 17.89 -3.11 -23.71
CA ASN A 113 16.66 -3.05 -24.50
C ASN A 113 15.56 -2.38 -23.68
N ASN A 114 15.01 -1.29 -24.21
CA ASN A 114 13.92 -0.56 -23.56
C ASN A 114 12.60 -0.70 -24.34
N GLU A 115 12.33 -1.88 -24.85
CA GLU A 115 11.08 -2.16 -25.56
C GLU A 115 9.89 -2.17 -24.59
N ILE A 116 8.73 -1.87 -25.14
CA ILE A 116 7.46 -1.96 -24.41
C ILE A 116 7.12 -3.45 -24.25
N LEU A 117 7.04 -3.91 -23.02
CA LEU A 117 6.83 -5.33 -22.69
C LEU A 117 5.35 -5.70 -22.59
N LEU A 118 4.49 -4.73 -22.27
CA LEU A 118 3.03 -4.94 -22.19
C LEU A 118 2.33 -3.81 -22.93
N THR A 119 1.45 -4.18 -23.85
CA THR A 119 0.57 -3.23 -24.55
C THR A 119 -0.55 -2.79 -23.61
N LYS A 120 -1.26 -1.72 -24.00
CA LYS A 120 -2.45 -1.27 -23.27
C LYS A 120 -3.49 -2.40 -23.18
N GLU A 121 -3.70 -3.12 -24.27
CA GLU A 121 -4.67 -4.23 -24.31
C GLU A 121 -4.30 -5.36 -23.35
N GLU A 122 -3.01 -5.67 -23.23
CA GLU A 122 -2.53 -6.68 -22.30
C GLU A 122 -2.71 -6.22 -20.84
N ILE A 123 -2.45 -4.94 -20.56
CA ILE A 123 -2.69 -4.34 -19.23
C ILE A 123 -4.19 -4.37 -18.88
N ASP A 124 -5.04 -4.05 -19.83
CA ASP A 124 -6.50 -4.12 -19.63
C ASP A 124 -6.94 -5.55 -19.30
N LYS A 125 -6.35 -6.57 -19.94
CA LYS A 125 -6.61 -7.99 -19.63
C LYS A 125 -6.14 -8.34 -18.22
N ILE A 126 -4.98 -7.85 -17.80
CA ILE A 126 -4.46 -8.07 -16.44
C ILE A 126 -5.46 -7.50 -15.42
N ASN A 127 -5.89 -6.26 -15.63
CA ASN A 127 -6.84 -5.61 -14.71
C ASN A 127 -8.19 -6.35 -14.68
N SER A 128 -8.67 -6.80 -15.83
CA SER A 128 -9.92 -7.59 -15.91
C SER A 128 -9.78 -8.91 -15.14
N TYR A 129 -8.65 -9.60 -15.31
CA TYR A 129 -8.38 -10.84 -14.57
C TYR A 129 -8.41 -10.59 -13.05
N ILE A 130 -7.76 -9.52 -12.60
CA ILE A 130 -7.72 -9.18 -11.17
C ILE A 130 -9.14 -8.92 -10.65
N ILE A 131 -9.92 -8.10 -11.34
CA ILE A 131 -11.30 -7.79 -10.95
C ILE A 131 -12.16 -9.06 -10.88
N ASP A 132 -11.98 -9.96 -11.85
CA ASP A 132 -12.80 -11.18 -11.94
C ASP A 132 -12.39 -12.25 -10.92
N ASN A 133 -11.14 -12.28 -10.48
CA ASN A 133 -10.58 -13.39 -9.70
C ASN A 133 -10.14 -13.01 -8.28
N VAL A 134 -10.01 -11.73 -7.95
CA VAL A 134 -9.62 -11.29 -6.60
C VAL A 134 -10.82 -10.57 -5.97
N ASP A 135 -11.40 -11.19 -4.95
CA ASP A 135 -12.67 -10.75 -4.36
C ASP A 135 -12.59 -9.37 -3.72
N THR A 136 -11.40 -8.87 -3.41
CA THR A 136 -11.20 -7.57 -2.75
C THR A 136 -10.99 -6.42 -3.75
N VAL A 137 -10.99 -6.70 -5.06
CA VAL A 137 -10.82 -5.68 -6.09
C VAL A 137 -12.12 -5.50 -6.88
N TYR A 138 -12.53 -4.26 -7.03
CA TYR A 138 -13.84 -3.89 -7.61
C TYR A 138 -13.68 -2.89 -8.74
N ASP A 139 -14.49 -3.07 -9.77
CA ASP A 139 -14.79 -2.00 -10.72
C ASP A 139 -15.90 -1.15 -10.09
N LEU A 140 -15.54 0.01 -9.56
CA LEU A 140 -16.49 0.85 -8.83
C LEU A 140 -17.60 1.41 -9.73
N SER A 141 -17.39 1.48 -11.05
CA SER A 141 -18.42 1.92 -11.99
C SER A 141 -19.61 0.95 -12.05
N ARG A 142 -19.38 -0.31 -11.66
CA ARG A 142 -20.40 -1.37 -11.63
C ARG A 142 -20.89 -1.68 -10.22
N TYR A 143 -20.53 -0.87 -9.24
CA TYR A 143 -20.90 -1.13 -7.84
C TYR A 143 -22.43 -0.99 -7.70
N PRO A 144 -23.11 -1.89 -6.95
CA PRO A 144 -24.57 -1.80 -6.76
C PRO A 144 -24.98 -0.48 -6.15
N GLU A 145 -26.13 0.05 -6.53
CA GLU A 145 -26.63 1.34 -6.05
C GLU A 145 -27.22 1.26 -4.64
N SER A 146 -27.46 0.05 -4.14
CA SER A 146 -27.88 -0.19 -2.75
C SER A 146 -27.32 -1.52 -2.24
N ILE A 147 -27.19 -1.62 -0.93
CA ILE A 147 -26.66 -2.79 -0.23
C ILE A 147 -27.69 -3.25 0.79
N LYS A 148 -27.99 -4.55 0.82
CA LYS A 148 -28.87 -5.15 1.82
C LYS A 148 -28.25 -5.07 3.22
N ALA A 149 -29.10 -5.00 4.24
CA ALA A 149 -28.67 -4.94 5.64
C ALA A 149 -27.71 -6.08 6.01
N SER A 150 -28.07 -7.31 5.60
CA SER A 150 -27.24 -8.49 5.92
C SER A 150 -25.84 -8.39 5.32
N ASP A 151 -25.75 -7.93 4.08
CA ASP A 151 -24.45 -7.79 3.38
C ASP A 151 -23.62 -6.67 4.02
N LEU A 152 -24.24 -5.54 4.31
CA LEU A 152 -23.53 -4.40 4.92
C LEU A 152 -23.02 -4.76 6.32
N LEU A 153 -23.84 -5.43 7.12
CA LEU A 153 -23.43 -5.90 8.45
C LEU A 153 -22.27 -6.89 8.36
N GLU A 154 -22.33 -7.81 7.40
CA GLU A 154 -21.25 -8.77 7.17
C GLU A 154 -19.94 -8.04 6.84
N MET A 155 -20.00 -7.04 5.94
CA MET A 155 -18.83 -6.23 5.57
C MET A 155 -18.24 -5.50 6.78
N ILE A 156 -19.06 -4.83 7.57
CA ILE A 156 -18.63 -4.08 8.76
C ILE A 156 -18.02 -5.04 9.78
N ASN A 157 -18.65 -6.20 9.98
CA ASN A 157 -18.24 -7.19 10.99
C ASN A 157 -17.06 -8.05 10.57
N GLU A 158 -16.51 -7.86 9.36
CA GLU A 158 -15.21 -8.46 8.99
C GLU A 158 -14.09 -7.96 9.93
N TYR A 159 -14.19 -6.73 10.40
CA TYR A 159 -13.27 -6.18 11.39
C TYR A 159 -13.71 -6.56 12.79
N LYS A 160 -12.85 -7.26 13.52
CA LYS A 160 -13.14 -7.72 14.86
C LYS A 160 -12.18 -7.07 15.86
N PHE A 161 -12.70 -6.75 17.04
CA PHE A 161 -11.84 -6.26 18.10
C PHE A 161 -10.86 -7.36 18.55
N PRO A 162 -9.61 -6.98 18.85
CA PRO A 162 -8.63 -7.97 19.32
C PRO A 162 -9.10 -8.66 20.59
N SER A 163 -8.84 -9.95 20.69
CA SER A 163 -9.16 -10.74 21.89
C SER A 163 -8.12 -10.61 23.00
N LYS A 164 -6.89 -10.22 22.64
CA LYS A 164 -5.80 -10.02 23.61
C LYS A 164 -5.65 -8.54 23.97
N THR A 165 -4.96 -8.30 25.08
CA THR A 165 -4.69 -6.95 25.55
C THR A 165 -3.93 -6.15 24.49
N MET A 166 -4.47 -4.99 24.16
CA MET A 166 -3.84 -4.01 23.28
C MET A 166 -3.55 -2.75 24.06
N TYR A 167 -2.76 -1.86 23.49
CA TYR A 167 -2.24 -0.70 24.19
C TYR A 167 -2.44 0.56 23.36
N ASN A 168 -2.70 1.68 24.03
CA ASN A 168 -2.73 2.98 23.38
C ASN A 168 -1.29 3.50 23.17
N TYR A 169 -1.20 4.69 22.62
CA TYR A 169 0.06 5.36 22.33
C TYR A 169 0.97 5.51 23.57
N ASN A 170 0.37 5.70 24.74
CA ASN A 170 1.12 5.86 26.00
C ASN A 170 1.51 4.52 26.66
N GLY A 171 1.21 3.39 25.99
CA GLY A 171 1.47 2.08 26.55
C GLY A 171 0.46 1.63 27.60
N THR A 172 -0.66 2.34 27.71
CA THR A 172 -1.75 1.99 28.65
C THR A 172 -2.63 0.90 28.03
N PRO A 173 -2.97 -0.17 28.76
CA PRO A 173 -3.87 -1.18 28.25
C PRO A 173 -5.24 -0.59 27.90
N LEU A 174 -5.79 -1.02 26.75
CA LEU A 174 -7.14 -0.64 26.34
C LEU A 174 -8.17 -1.46 27.10
N THR A 175 -9.28 -0.81 27.44
CA THR A 175 -10.33 -1.39 28.27
C THR A 175 -11.51 -1.83 27.40
N LYS A 176 -12.41 -2.61 27.99
CA LYS A 176 -13.68 -2.97 27.35
C LYS A 176 -14.51 -1.71 27.02
N ASP A 177 -14.48 -0.69 27.88
CA ASP A 177 -15.19 0.57 27.65
C ASP A 177 -14.72 1.27 26.37
N PHE A 178 -13.40 1.23 26.09
CA PHE A 178 -12.85 1.77 24.84
C PHE A 178 -13.49 1.11 23.62
N TYR A 179 -13.56 -0.22 23.61
CA TYR A 179 -14.14 -0.96 22.48
C TYR A 179 -15.65 -0.76 22.39
N ASN A 180 -16.34 -0.69 23.52
CA ASN A 180 -17.79 -0.45 23.54
C ASN A 180 -18.15 0.90 22.90
N LYS A 181 -17.36 1.94 23.22
CA LYS A 181 -17.57 3.27 22.63
C LYS A 181 -17.39 3.27 21.12
N ILE A 182 -16.39 2.53 20.62
CA ILE A 182 -16.19 2.38 19.18
C ILE A 182 -17.39 1.64 18.56
N ASP A 183 -17.80 0.53 19.16
CA ASP A 183 -18.91 -0.28 18.64
C ASP A 183 -20.21 0.52 18.57
N GLU A 184 -20.51 1.30 19.61
CA GLU A 184 -21.69 2.19 19.62
C GLU A 184 -21.60 3.20 18.47
N ASN A 185 -20.41 3.78 18.23
CA ASN A 185 -20.21 4.78 17.21
C ASN A 185 -20.25 4.19 15.78
N ILE A 186 -20.10 2.88 15.61
CA ILE A 186 -20.31 2.23 14.31
C ILE A 186 -21.74 2.41 13.80
N ASN A 187 -22.71 2.58 14.71
CA ASN A 187 -24.09 2.95 14.35
C ASN A 187 -24.83 1.85 13.57
N LYS A 188 -24.62 0.59 13.98
CA LYS A 188 -25.24 -0.55 13.29
C LYS A 188 -26.78 -0.47 13.30
N SER A 189 -27.37 0.15 14.34
CA SER A 189 -28.83 0.28 14.48
C SER A 189 -29.48 1.16 13.42
N SER A 190 -28.70 2.01 12.73
CA SER A 190 -29.23 2.87 11.66
C SER A 190 -29.26 2.15 10.30
N ILE A 191 -28.73 0.94 10.20
CA ILE A 191 -28.72 0.16 8.96
C ILE A 191 -30.13 -0.27 8.60
N LYS A 192 -30.56 0.06 7.38
CA LYS A 192 -31.90 -0.23 6.86
C LYS A 192 -31.86 -1.53 6.05
N GLU A 193 -33.05 -2.05 5.74
CA GLU A 193 -33.18 -3.24 4.88
C GLU A 193 -32.46 -3.02 3.55
N ASP A 194 -32.58 -1.85 2.95
CA ASP A 194 -31.85 -1.41 1.75
C ASP A 194 -31.14 -0.11 2.07
N ASN A 195 -29.83 -0.09 1.83
CA ASN A 195 -28.95 1.04 2.12
C ASN A 195 -28.41 1.60 0.81
N LYS A 196 -28.87 2.78 0.44
CA LYS A 196 -28.40 3.46 -0.77
C LYS A 196 -26.95 3.88 -0.59
N ILE A 197 -26.13 3.57 -1.58
CA ILE A 197 -24.72 4.00 -1.57
C ILE A 197 -24.59 5.44 -2.06
N ARG A 198 -23.43 6.05 -1.80
CA ARG A 198 -23.11 7.38 -2.31
C ARG A 198 -21.72 7.35 -2.95
N TRP A 199 -21.54 8.17 -3.97
CA TRP A 199 -20.25 8.29 -4.68
C TRP A 199 -19.48 9.45 -4.08
N ALA A 200 -18.15 9.24 -3.87
CA ALA A 200 -17.30 10.29 -3.33
C ALA A 200 -15.91 10.19 -3.94
N ILE A 201 -15.20 11.30 -3.85
CA ILE A 201 -13.80 11.38 -4.29
C ILE A 201 -13.00 11.90 -3.10
N THR A 202 -11.83 11.31 -2.88
CA THR A 202 -10.92 11.77 -1.82
C THR A 202 -10.34 13.13 -2.21
N VAL A 203 -10.25 14.03 -1.22
CA VAL A 203 -9.77 15.40 -1.44
C VAL A 203 -8.42 15.66 -0.77
N LYS A 204 -7.92 14.70 0.00
CA LYS A 204 -6.61 14.78 0.63
C LYS A 204 -6.12 13.37 0.94
N LYS A 205 -4.81 13.22 1.12
CA LYS A 205 -4.26 11.96 1.59
C LYS A 205 -4.88 11.64 2.96
N SER A 206 -5.29 10.39 3.14
CA SER A 206 -5.95 9.94 4.35
C SER A 206 -5.68 8.46 4.58
N SER A 207 -6.31 7.91 5.60
CA SER A 207 -6.19 6.49 5.96
C SER A 207 -7.55 5.81 5.94
N ILE A 208 -7.57 4.59 5.42
CA ILE A 208 -8.66 3.64 5.65
C ILE A 208 -8.28 2.82 6.87
N ARG A 209 -9.18 2.72 7.84
CA ARG A 209 -8.93 2.10 9.13
C ARG A 209 -9.95 1.00 9.42
N SER A 210 -9.57 0.10 10.33
CA SER A 210 -10.47 -1.00 10.76
C SER A 210 -11.73 -0.49 11.46
N PHE A 211 -11.62 0.64 12.17
CA PHE A 211 -12.68 1.19 13.01
C PHE A 211 -12.71 2.71 12.88
N PRO A 212 -13.87 3.35 13.15
CA PRO A 212 -14.02 4.81 13.00
C PRO A 212 -13.36 5.58 14.13
N THR A 213 -12.03 5.57 14.16
CA THR A 213 -11.22 6.28 15.16
C THR A 213 -9.82 6.56 14.60
N ASP A 214 -9.28 7.72 14.98
CA ASP A 214 -7.89 8.08 14.69
C ASP A 214 -6.91 7.50 15.73
N LEU A 215 -7.43 6.93 16.82
CA LEU A 215 -6.57 6.44 17.90
C LEU A 215 -5.74 5.24 17.42
N SER A 216 -4.44 5.30 17.66
CA SER A 216 -3.52 4.22 17.32
C SER A 216 -3.58 3.14 18.40
N VAL A 217 -3.55 1.88 17.96
CA VAL A 217 -3.67 0.71 18.82
C VAL A 217 -2.49 -0.23 18.55
N TYR A 218 -1.81 -0.65 19.60
CA TYR A 218 -0.57 -1.42 19.49
C TYR A 218 -0.67 -2.73 20.25
N SER A 219 0.07 -3.75 19.77
CA SER A 219 0.12 -5.07 20.42
C SER A 219 1.13 -5.14 21.56
N SER A 220 1.88 -4.07 21.78
CA SER A 220 2.92 -4.00 22.82
C SER A 220 2.86 -2.65 23.53
N SER A 221 3.11 -2.66 24.83
CA SER A 221 3.20 -1.43 25.63
C SER A 221 4.48 -0.64 25.35
N SER A 222 5.50 -1.30 24.79
CA SER A 222 6.83 -0.71 24.59
C SER A 222 7.24 -0.59 23.12
N ASN A 223 6.66 -1.40 22.24
CA ASN A 223 6.96 -1.36 20.80
C ASN A 223 5.72 -0.89 20.04
N GLN A 224 5.72 0.39 19.66
CA GLN A 224 4.57 1.09 19.10
C GLN A 224 4.80 1.50 17.65
N LYS A 225 5.36 0.58 16.86
CA LYS A 225 5.67 0.84 15.44
C LYS A 225 4.54 0.49 14.48
N LEU A 226 3.66 -0.44 14.87
CA LEU A 226 2.61 -0.94 13.97
C LEU A 226 1.24 -0.65 14.59
N ASP A 227 0.57 0.39 14.09
CA ASP A 227 -0.81 0.71 14.49
C ASP A 227 -1.75 -0.36 13.92
N ARG A 228 -2.34 -1.15 14.79
CA ARG A 228 -3.15 -2.32 14.40
C ARG A 228 -4.52 -1.96 13.85
N PHE A 229 -4.94 -0.69 13.97
CA PHE A 229 -6.18 -0.21 13.35
C PHE A 229 -5.92 0.44 11.99
N GLN A 230 -4.66 0.63 11.60
CA GLN A 230 -4.30 1.16 10.29
C GLN A 230 -4.39 0.07 9.25
N GLU A 231 -5.17 0.30 8.19
CA GLU A 231 -5.32 -0.64 7.08
C GLU A 231 -4.53 -0.20 5.85
N THR A 232 -4.83 1.00 5.31
CA THR A 232 -4.08 1.50 4.15
C THR A 232 -4.21 3.01 4.04
N GLY A 233 -3.17 3.65 3.50
CA GLY A 233 -3.26 5.02 3.01
C GLY A 233 -4.09 5.07 1.74
N ILE A 234 -4.65 6.25 1.46
CA ILE A 234 -5.43 6.51 0.24
C ILE A 234 -5.08 7.92 -0.26
N ASN A 235 -4.94 8.04 -1.57
CA ASN A 235 -4.51 9.28 -2.23
C ASN A 235 -5.68 10.23 -2.47
N PRO A 236 -5.42 11.52 -2.66
CA PRO A 236 -6.42 12.42 -3.26
C PRO A 236 -6.80 11.97 -4.67
N CYS A 237 -7.93 12.45 -5.17
CA CYS A 237 -8.46 12.16 -6.51
C CYS A 237 -8.90 10.71 -6.71
N GLN A 238 -9.00 9.93 -5.64
CA GLN A 238 -9.34 8.52 -5.73
C GLN A 238 -10.83 8.32 -5.47
N PRO A 239 -11.53 7.57 -6.34
CA PRO A 239 -12.97 7.32 -6.14
C PRO A 239 -13.20 6.33 -5.00
N VAL A 240 -14.28 6.54 -4.26
CA VAL A 240 -14.78 5.58 -3.26
C VAL A 240 -16.29 5.54 -3.30
N ILE A 241 -16.85 4.43 -2.83
CA ILE A 241 -18.30 4.25 -2.62
C ILE A 241 -18.52 4.32 -1.11
N ILE A 242 -19.39 5.23 -0.66
CA ILE A 242 -19.79 5.33 0.75
C ILE A 242 -20.92 4.32 1.00
N LEU A 243 -20.68 3.41 1.95
CA LEU A 243 -21.59 2.32 2.29
C LEU A 243 -22.39 2.63 3.56
N HIS A 244 -21.80 3.38 4.50
CA HIS A 244 -22.39 3.62 5.80
C HIS A 244 -21.73 4.82 6.47
N GLU A 245 -22.40 5.38 7.46
CA GLU A 245 -21.94 6.56 8.23
C GLU A 245 -22.01 6.25 9.71
N ASN A 246 -20.99 6.63 10.47
CA ASN A 246 -20.99 6.42 11.91
C ASN A 246 -21.97 7.36 12.62
N ALA A 247 -22.20 7.13 13.93
CA ALA A 247 -23.17 7.89 14.70
C ALA A 247 -22.81 9.38 14.81
N ASN A 248 -21.54 9.70 14.93
CA ASN A 248 -21.05 11.08 15.04
C ASN A 248 -20.99 11.81 13.70
N LYS A 249 -21.22 11.11 12.59
CA LYS A 249 -21.18 11.66 11.21
C LYS A 249 -19.83 12.23 10.82
N ASP A 250 -18.76 11.74 11.45
CA ASP A 250 -17.39 12.15 11.13
C ASP A 250 -16.57 11.05 10.46
N TRP A 251 -17.15 9.86 10.27
CA TRP A 251 -16.51 8.75 9.57
C TRP A 251 -17.48 8.06 8.62
N TYR A 252 -16.95 7.61 7.48
CA TYR A 252 -17.68 6.80 6.51
C TYR A 252 -17.03 5.44 6.36
N PHE A 253 -17.87 4.40 6.25
CA PHE A 253 -17.43 3.06 5.83
C PHE A 253 -17.49 3.03 4.32
N VAL A 254 -16.36 2.79 3.67
CA VAL A 254 -16.20 2.97 2.22
C VAL A 254 -15.58 1.76 1.55
N GLN A 255 -15.86 1.63 0.25
CA GLN A 255 -15.18 0.71 -0.65
C GLN A 255 -14.36 1.53 -1.65
N SER A 256 -13.05 1.37 -1.64
CA SER A 256 -12.19 1.81 -2.73
C SER A 256 -12.04 0.66 -3.74
N TYR A 257 -11.28 0.86 -4.82
CA TYR A 257 -11.14 -0.23 -5.80
C TYR A 257 -10.50 -1.49 -5.20
N ASN A 258 -9.67 -1.36 -4.18
CA ASN A 258 -8.94 -2.50 -3.60
C ASN A 258 -8.96 -2.57 -2.07
N TYR A 259 -9.79 -1.74 -1.41
CA TYR A 259 -9.87 -1.79 0.06
C TYR A 259 -11.22 -1.32 0.56
N ARG A 260 -11.62 -1.84 1.71
CA ARG A 260 -12.87 -1.48 2.40
C ARG A 260 -12.56 -1.22 3.87
N GLY A 261 -13.12 -0.13 4.41
CA GLY A 261 -12.95 0.23 5.82
C GLY A 261 -13.42 1.65 6.08
N TRP A 262 -12.99 2.20 7.20
CA TRP A 262 -13.47 3.49 7.70
C TRP A 262 -12.49 4.61 7.33
N ILE A 263 -13.02 5.70 6.83
CA ILE A 263 -12.26 6.90 6.49
C ILE A 263 -12.91 8.13 7.12
N HIS A 264 -12.12 9.08 7.58
CA HIS A 264 -12.63 10.33 8.15
C HIS A 264 -13.38 11.12 7.07
N SER A 265 -14.55 11.64 7.42
CA SER A 265 -15.45 12.30 6.46
C SER A 265 -14.82 13.54 5.80
N SER A 266 -13.92 14.23 6.51
CA SER A 266 -13.21 15.40 5.97
C SER A 266 -12.34 15.08 4.76
N ALA A 267 -12.00 13.80 4.55
CA ALA A 267 -11.17 13.37 3.43
C ALA A 267 -11.97 13.18 2.14
N LEU A 268 -13.31 13.23 2.21
CA LEU A 268 -14.19 12.91 1.07
C LEU A 268 -15.03 14.07 0.66
N ALA A 269 -15.26 14.21 -0.64
CA ALA A 269 -16.27 15.10 -1.22
C ALA A 269 -17.31 14.25 -1.95
N ILE A 270 -18.59 14.44 -1.61
CA ILE A 270 -19.68 13.59 -2.10
C ILE A 270 -20.20 14.15 -3.42
N SER A 271 -20.29 13.29 -4.43
CA SER A 271 -20.97 13.61 -5.68
C SER A 271 -22.38 13.06 -5.64
N GLU A 272 -23.37 13.91 -5.78
CA GLU A 272 -24.76 13.49 -5.89
C GLU A 272 -25.09 12.97 -7.29
N ASP A 273 -24.24 13.26 -8.26
CA ASP A 273 -24.40 12.93 -9.66
C ASP A 273 -23.39 11.82 -10.03
N LYS A 274 -23.91 10.63 -10.30
CA LYS A 274 -23.09 9.46 -10.71
C LYS A 274 -22.34 9.74 -12.01
N GLU A 275 -22.99 10.39 -12.96
CA GLU A 275 -22.35 10.71 -14.26
C GLU A 275 -21.16 11.65 -14.07
N ARG A 276 -21.32 12.69 -13.26
CA ARG A 276 -20.23 13.61 -12.92
C ARG A 276 -19.05 12.88 -12.26
N PHE A 277 -19.36 11.98 -11.33
CA PHE A 277 -18.35 11.12 -10.67
C PHE A 277 -17.64 10.26 -11.69
N LEU A 278 -18.37 9.55 -12.57
CA LEU A 278 -17.78 8.65 -13.55
C LEU A 278 -16.94 9.41 -14.60
N ASN A 279 -17.40 10.58 -15.02
CA ASN A 279 -16.65 11.41 -15.98
C ASN A 279 -15.31 11.82 -15.42
N TYR A 280 -15.24 12.12 -14.13
CA TYR A 280 -13.98 12.47 -13.48
C TYR A 280 -13.06 11.24 -13.37
N VAL A 281 -13.55 10.16 -12.80
CA VAL A 281 -12.68 9.00 -12.49
C VAL A 281 -12.25 8.25 -13.76
N ASN A 282 -13.06 8.28 -14.81
CA ASN A 282 -12.77 7.61 -16.08
C ASN A 282 -12.13 8.55 -17.12
N SER A 283 -11.71 9.74 -16.72
CA SER A 283 -11.09 10.67 -17.67
C SER A 283 -9.93 10.02 -18.40
N ASN A 284 -9.89 10.21 -19.74
CA ASN A 284 -8.79 9.78 -20.59
C ASN A 284 -7.66 10.80 -20.65
N ASP A 285 -7.92 12.02 -20.18
CA ASP A 285 -6.94 13.10 -20.12
C ASP A 285 -6.49 13.25 -18.68
N PHE A 286 -5.31 12.71 -18.36
CA PHE A 286 -4.81 12.69 -16.98
C PHE A 286 -3.30 12.60 -16.97
N ILE A 287 -2.73 12.97 -15.83
CA ILE A 287 -1.34 12.68 -15.52
C ILE A 287 -1.28 11.60 -14.44
N ILE A 288 -0.17 10.87 -14.43
CA ILE A 288 0.20 9.95 -13.35
C ILE A 288 1.36 10.61 -12.58
N VAL A 289 1.27 10.58 -11.26
CA VAL A 289 2.38 10.99 -10.39
C VAL A 289 3.43 9.88 -10.45
N THR A 290 4.61 10.21 -10.96
CA THR A 290 5.73 9.26 -11.07
C THR A 290 6.77 9.46 -9.96
N ALA A 291 6.72 10.59 -9.26
CA ALA A 291 7.50 10.82 -8.05
C ALA A 291 7.06 9.85 -6.94
N ALA A 292 7.95 9.56 -6.00
CA ALA A 292 7.57 8.75 -4.83
C ALA A 292 6.44 9.43 -4.06
N ASN A 293 6.57 10.72 -3.78
CA ASN A 293 5.54 11.59 -3.21
C ASN A 293 5.59 12.94 -3.91
N LEU A 294 4.46 13.60 -4.03
CA LEU A 294 4.34 14.91 -4.69
C LEU A 294 3.34 15.77 -3.92
N LYS A 295 3.72 16.99 -3.56
CA LYS A 295 2.80 17.97 -2.99
C LYS A 295 2.40 18.99 -4.05
N VAL A 296 1.11 19.30 -4.10
CA VAL A 296 0.55 20.35 -4.95
C VAL A 296 -0.24 21.29 -4.05
N LYS A 297 0.07 22.58 -4.10
CA LYS A 297 -0.66 23.63 -3.37
C LYS A 297 -1.50 24.43 -4.34
N SER A 298 -2.72 24.73 -3.96
CA SER A 298 -3.63 25.55 -4.74
C SER A 298 -4.47 26.39 -3.77
N ASN A 299 -4.18 27.67 -3.70
CA ASN A 299 -4.81 28.58 -2.74
C ASN A 299 -4.64 28.02 -1.31
N ASN A 300 -5.73 27.74 -0.62
CA ASN A 300 -5.74 27.21 0.74
C ASN A 300 -5.77 25.70 0.81
N HIS A 301 -5.65 25.01 -0.33
CA HIS A 301 -5.69 23.56 -0.40
C HIS A 301 -4.31 22.98 -0.62
N GLU A 302 -4.01 21.91 0.08
CA GLU A 302 -2.76 21.16 -0.12
C GLU A 302 -3.11 19.70 -0.42
N PHE A 303 -2.53 19.19 -1.50
CA PHE A 303 -2.71 17.81 -1.94
C PHE A 303 -1.36 17.11 -1.84
N GLU A 304 -1.33 16.00 -1.12
CA GLU A 304 -0.16 15.12 -1.06
C GLU A 304 -0.50 13.84 -1.81
N PHE A 305 0.21 13.61 -2.91
CA PHE A 305 0.01 12.45 -3.77
C PHE A 305 1.14 11.46 -3.59
N MET A 306 0.82 10.19 -3.63
CA MET A 306 1.80 9.10 -3.69
C MET A 306 1.94 8.61 -5.13
N MET A 307 3.07 7.92 -5.41
CA MET A 307 3.34 7.35 -6.73
C MET A 307 2.14 6.56 -7.25
N GLY A 308 1.84 6.74 -8.52
CA GLY A 308 0.72 6.06 -9.18
C GLY A 308 -0.61 6.77 -9.05
N SER A 309 -0.67 7.92 -8.36
CA SER A 309 -1.89 8.73 -8.30
C SER A 309 -2.26 9.24 -9.70
N LYS A 310 -3.52 9.08 -10.05
CA LYS A 310 -4.09 9.57 -11.31
C LYS A 310 -4.77 10.92 -11.06
N ILE A 311 -4.35 11.95 -11.78
CA ILE A 311 -4.94 13.29 -11.66
C ILE A 311 -5.51 13.70 -13.01
N PRO A 312 -6.84 13.78 -13.14
CA PRO A 312 -7.46 14.25 -14.39
C PRO A 312 -7.06 15.69 -14.71
N LEU A 313 -6.98 15.99 -16.00
CA LEU A 313 -6.71 17.33 -16.50
C LEU A 313 -8.03 18.09 -16.73
N ALA A 314 -8.00 19.39 -16.47
CA ALA A 314 -9.14 20.28 -16.71
C ALA A 314 -9.32 20.54 -18.21
N GLU A 315 -8.25 20.47 -18.97
CA GLU A 315 -8.27 20.60 -20.43
C GLU A 315 -7.25 19.64 -21.04
N LYS A 316 -7.44 19.29 -22.30
CA LYS A 316 -6.52 18.43 -23.02
C LYS A 316 -5.11 19.01 -23.01
N ASN A 317 -4.13 18.11 -22.94
CA ASN A 317 -2.74 18.48 -23.07
C ASN A 317 -2.53 19.20 -24.42
N ASN A 318 -1.82 20.31 -24.38
CA ASN A 318 -1.41 21.08 -25.54
C ASN A 318 0.11 21.29 -25.47
N ASN A 319 0.64 22.17 -26.29
CA ASN A 319 2.08 22.45 -26.32
C ASN A 319 2.53 23.40 -25.20
N SER A 320 1.66 23.71 -24.23
CA SER A 320 2.01 24.49 -23.04
C SER A 320 3.11 23.79 -22.23
N PRO A 321 3.98 24.51 -21.55
CA PRO A 321 4.94 23.92 -20.63
C PRO A 321 4.29 23.38 -19.35
N ASP A 322 2.99 23.61 -19.16
CA ASP A 322 2.26 23.25 -17.94
C ASP A 322 1.12 22.28 -18.27
N TYR A 323 0.74 21.50 -17.27
CA TYR A 323 -0.53 20.78 -17.21
C TYR A 323 -1.53 21.56 -16.36
N LEU A 324 -2.80 21.60 -16.78
CA LEU A 324 -3.87 22.20 -15.98
C LEU A 324 -4.64 21.06 -15.29
N LEU A 325 -4.41 20.91 -14.00
CA LEU A 325 -5.00 19.84 -13.19
C LEU A 325 -6.44 20.19 -12.80
N LYS A 326 -7.30 19.18 -12.73
CA LYS A 326 -8.66 19.26 -12.19
C LYS A 326 -8.67 18.59 -10.83
N LEU A 327 -8.70 19.39 -9.75
CA LEU A 327 -8.51 18.90 -8.39
C LEU A 327 -9.82 18.94 -7.61
N PRO A 328 -10.20 17.84 -6.91
CA PRO A 328 -11.44 17.81 -6.15
C PRO A 328 -11.27 18.53 -4.81
N ILE A 329 -12.28 19.26 -4.42
CA ILE A 329 -12.35 19.88 -3.09
C ILE A 329 -13.70 19.57 -2.45
N ARG A 330 -13.71 19.63 -1.12
CA ARG A 330 -14.91 19.45 -0.30
C ARG A 330 -15.45 20.82 0.10
N ASN A 331 -16.67 21.14 -0.29
CA ASN A 331 -17.28 22.41 0.12
C ASN A 331 -17.84 22.33 1.55
N ALA A 332 -18.42 23.40 2.04
CA ALA A 332 -18.94 23.50 3.41
C ALA A 332 -20.02 22.46 3.71
N GLU A 333 -20.75 22.03 2.69
CA GLU A 333 -21.83 21.03 2.81
C GLU A 333 -21.32 19.59 2.59
N GLY A 334 -20.00 19.40 2.41
CA GLY A 334 -19.39 18.09 2.18
C GLY A 334 -19.47 17.62 0.74
N LYS A 335 -19.88 18.49 -0.18
CA LYS A 335 -20.10 18.13 -1.57
C LYS A 335 -18.88 18.40 -2.44
N LEU A 336 -18.82 17.67 -3.56
CA LEU A 336 -17.72 17.74 -4.52
C LEU A 336 -17.80 19.02 -5.36
N GLU A 337 -16.70 19.75 -5.36
CA GLU A 337 -16.42 20.82 -6.30
C GLU A 337 -15.03 20.58 -6.88
N PHE A 338 -14.68 21.30 -7.92
CA PHE A 338 -13.36 21.19 -8.54
C PHE A 338 -12.71 22.57 -8.61
N ILE A 339 -11.39 22.57 -8.42
CA ILE A 339 -10.54 23.72 -8.69
C ILE A 339 -9.52 23.34 -9.75
N GLU A 340 -8.94 24.31 -10.40
CA GLU A 340 -7.92 24.12 -11.42
C GLU A 340 -6.58 24.65 -10.91
N GLU A 341 -5.50 23.93 -11.19
CA GLU A 341 -4.16 24.32 -10.80
C GLU A 341 -3.16 23.94 -11.88
N LYS A 342 -2.30 24.87 -12.24
CA LYS A 342 -1.21 24.59 -13.17
C LYS A 342 -0.02 23.98 -12.45
N ILE A 343 0.56 22.94 -13.05
CA ILE A 343 1.88 22.45 -12.64
C ILE A 343 2.76 22.30 -13.88
N GLY A 344 4.05 22.56 -13.70
CA GLY A 344 5.03 22.41 -14.78
C GLY A 344 5.19 20.95 -15.18
N LYS A 345 5.40 20.72 -16.47
CA LYS A 345 5.78 19.40 -16.97
C LYS A 345 7.17 19.07 -16.44
N SER A 346 7.30 17.98 -15.74
CA SER A 346 8.55 17.58 -15.07
C SER A 346 8.66 16.07 -15.01
N MET A 347 9.77 15.57 -14.50
CA MET A 347 9.99 14.13 -14.29
C MET A 347 9.20 13.55 -13.11
N ASN A 348 8.45 14.39 -12.39
CA ASN A 348 7.61 13.96 -11.26
C ASN A 348 6.22 13.53 -11.69
N VAL A 349 5.85 13.82 -12.93
CA VAL A 349 4.53 13.47 -13.50
C VAL A 349 4.70 13.02 -14.95
N HIS A 350 3.73 12.25 -15.44
CA HIS A 350 3.73 11.74 -16.81
C HIS A 350 2.32 11.83 -17.37
N LEU A 351 2.18 12.31 -18.61
CA LEU A 351 0.90 12.33 -19.30
C LEU A 351 0.48 10.89 -19.63
N GLY A 352 -0.61 10.44 -19.00
CA GLY A 352 -1.05 9.05 -19.10
C GLY A 352 -0.13 8.13 -18.30
N TYR A 353 -0.38 6.83 -18.41
CA TYR A 353 0.44 5.81 -17.75
C TYR A 353 1.83 5.73 -18.38
N LEU A 354 2.83 5.40 -17.56
CA LEU A 354 4.17 5.11 -18.09
C LEU A 354 4.12 3.88 -18.98
N PRO A 355 4.90 3.85 -20.09
CA PRO A 355 5.10 2.60 -20.82
C PRO A 355 5.74 1.53 -19.94
N TYR A 356 5.25 0.31 -20.02
CA TYR A 356 5.74 -0.80 -19.22
C TYR A 356 7.02 -1.33 -19.86
N THR A 357 8.15 -0.83 -19.39
CA THR A 357 9.50 -1.21 -19.85
C THR A 357 10.34 -1.59 -18.64
N THR A 358 11.39 -2.38 -18.87
CA THR A 358 12.34 -2.74 -17.81
C THR A 358 12.96 -1.47 -17.19
N TYR A 359 13.33 -0.51 -18.03
CA TYR A 359 13.91 0.76 -17.57
C TYR A 359 12.97 1.47 -16.60
N ASN A 360 11.69 1.61 -16.98
CA ASN A 360 10.72 2.32 -16.16
C ASN A 360 10.40 1.58 -14.85
N ILE A 361 10.29 0.25 -14.90
CA ILE A 361 10.04 -0.57 -13.70
C ILE A 361 11.15 -0.35 -12.68
N ILE A 362 12.39 -0.46 -13.12
CA ILE A 362 13.57 -0.31 -12.26
C ILE A 362 13.63 1.13 -11.73
N THR A 363 13.48 2.11 -12.60
CA THR A 363 13.54 3.54 -12.23
C THR A 363 12.49 3.87 -11.17
N GLN A 364 11.26 3.40 -11.35
CA GLN A 364 10.18 3.63 -10.38
C GLN A 364 10.50 2.97 -9.03
N ALA A 365 11.03 1.75 -9.04
CA ALA A 365 11.38 1.04 -7.80
C ALA A 365 12.45 1.80 -7.00
N PHE A 366 13.47 2.30 -7.69
CA PHE A 366 14.60 2.96 -7.02
C PHE A 366 14.27 4.37 -6.50
N LYS A 367 13.16 4.97 -6.92
CA LYS A 367 12.67 6.20 -6.30
C LYS A 367 12.31 5.99 -4.82
N PHE A 368 12.07 4.73 -4.43
CA PHE A 368 11.78 4.38 -3.03
C PHE A 368 13.01 3.89 -2.26
N GLN A 369 14.17 3.78 -2.89
CA GLN A 369 15.37 3.28 -2.20
C GLN A 369 15.62 4.09 -0.93
N GLY A 370 15.68 3.40 0.22
CA GLY A 370 15.89 4.02 1.53
C GLY A 370 14.64 4.62 2.18
N PHE A 371 13.49 4.57 1.52
CA PHE A 371 12.22 5.05 2.11
C PHE A 371 11.89 4.26 3.38
N PRO A 372 11.36 4.91 4.41
CA PRO A 372 11.00 4.19 5.63
C PRO A 372 9.89 3.17 5.38
N TYR A 373 10.00 2.02 6.04
CA TYR A 373 8.90 1.06 6.13
C TYR A 373 7.76 1.71 6.94
N ASP A 374 6.55 1.69 6.38
CA ASP A 374 5.41 2.40 6.95
C ASP A 374 4.17 1.50 6.86
N TRP A 375 3.83 0.88 7.97
CA TRP A 375 2.71 -0.04 8.06
C TRP A 375 1.41 0.63 7.60
N GLY A 376 0.78 0.07 6.57
CA GLY A 376 -0.48 0.59 6.02
C GLY A 376 -0.36 1.98 5.42
N ASP A 377 0.86 2.42 5.06
CA ASP A 377 1.09 3.74 4.44
C ASP A 377 0.47 4.88 5.26
N LYS A 378 0.59 4.77 6.59
CA LYS A 378 -0.04 5.73 7.50
C LYS A 378 0.51 7.14 7.31
N TYR A 379 1.80 7.22 7.02
CA TYR A 379 2.53 8.49 6.86
C TYR A 379 2.92 8.68 5.39
N SER A 380 4.21 8.67 5.09
CA SER A 380 4.68 8.89 3.72
C SER A 380 5.63 7.80 3.23
N GLY A 381 5.82 6.76 4.04
CA GLY A 381 6.61 5.59 3.65
C GLY A 381 5.79 4.56 2.90
N ARG A 382 6.30 3.33 2.84
CA ARG A 382 5.61 2.21 2.16
C ARG A 382 5.80 0.94 2.97
N ASP A 383 4.76 0.11 3.00
CA ASP A 383 4.94 -1.29 3.39
C ASP A 383 5.25 -2.14 2.16
N CYS A 384 5.40 -3.45 2.31
CA CYS A 384 5.87 -4.31 1.23
C CYS A 384 4.91 -4.33 0.03
N SER A 385 3.62 -4.47 0.27
CA SER A 385 2.63 -4.58 -0.81
C SER A 385 2.23 -3.22 -1.39
N SER A 386 2.30 -2.15 -0.60
CA SER A 386 2.07 -0.81 -1.15
C SER A 386 3.27 -0.33 -1.99
N PHE A 387 4.47 -0.75 -1.64
CA PHE A 387 5.66 -0.52 -2.48
C PHE A 387 5.42 -1.08 -3.88
N THR A 388 5.04 -2.35 -3.98
CA THR A 388 4.80 -2.98 -5.29
C THR A 388 3.59 -2.35 -6.00
N SER A 389 2.47 -2.15 -5.31
CA SER A 389 1.27 -1.61 -5.93
C SER A 389 1.46 -0.17 -6.41
N SER A 390 2.23 0.65 -5.71
CA SER A 390 2.55 2.02 -6.15
C SER A 390 3.29 2.02 -7.48
N ILE A 391 4.29 1.15 -7.60
CA ILE A 391 5.07 1.02 -8.84
C ILE A 391 4.16 0.58 -9.99
N TYR A 392 3.39 -0.48 -9.78
CA TYR A 392 2.53 -1.04 -10.84
C TYR A 392 1.42 -0.08 -11.26
N ARG A 393 0.88 0.72 -10.32
CA ARG A 393 -0.11 1.76 -10.68
C ARG A 393 0.44 2.78 -11.67
N SER A 394 1.75 3.04 -11.63
CA SER A 394 2.38 3.95 -12.60
C SER A 394 2.18 3.48 -14.04
N PHE A 395 1.98 2.18 -14.24
CA PHE A 395 1.79 1.55 -15.55
C PHE A 395 0.32 1.25 -15.86
N GLY A 396 -0.59 1.60 -14.95
CA GLY A 396 -2.01 1.33 -15.11
C GLY A 396 -2.42 -0.08 -14.68
N ILE A 397 -1.57 -0.79 -13.95
CA ILE A 397 -1.89 -2.11 -13.37
C ILE A 397 -2.31 -1.89 -11.91
N TYR A 398 -3.55 -2.22 -11.62
CA TYR A 398 -4.20 -1.95 -10.33
C TYR A 398 -4.21 -3.21 -9.48
N LEU A 399 -3.09 -3.46 -8.80
CA LEU A 399 -2.92 -4.63 -7.94
C LEU A 399 -3.83 -4.57 -6.71
N PRO A 400 -4.20 -5.72 -6.16
CA PRO A 400 -4.79 -5.75 -4.82
C PRO A 400 -3.86 -5.13 -3.79
N ARG A 401 -4.41 -4.75 -2.64
CA ARG A 401 -3.63 -4.04 -1.62
C ARG A 401 -2.73 -4.97 -0.81
N ASN A 402 -3.22 -6.14 -0.43
CA ASN A 402 -2.51 -7.02 0.49
C ASN A 402 -1.69 -8.07 -0.27
N THR A 403 -0.63 -8.55 0.38
CA THR A 403 0.33 -9.50 -0.20
C THR A 403 -0.34 -10.79 -0.70
N ASP A 404 -1.19 -11.38 0.13
CA ASP A 404 -1.89 -12.63 -0.21
C ASP A 404 -2.83 -12.47 -1.40
N GLN A 405 -3.38 -11.27 -1.56
CA GLN A 405 -4.25 -10.93 -2.69
C GLN A 405 -3.43 -10.67 -3.95
N GLN A 406 -2.27 -10.02 -3.81
CA GLN A 406 -1.36 -9.82 -4.94
C GLN A 406 -0.88 -11.16 -5.48
N GLU A 407 -0.62 -12.14 -4.61
CA GLU A 407 -0.14 -13.46 -4.99
C GLU A 407 -1.09 -14.21 -5.94
N ILE A 408 -2.39 -13.89 -5.91
CA ILE A 408 -3.39 -14.53 -6.78
C ILE A 408 -3.84 -13.62 -7.93
N SER A 409 -3.05 -12.60 -8.26
CA SER A 409 -3.42 -11.57 -9.26
C SER A 409 -3.18 -11.98 -10.71
N SER A 410 -2.67 -13.18 -10.95
CA SER A 410 -2.37 -13.67 -12.30
C SER A 410 -2.65 -15.16 -12.39
N ASP A 411 -3.07 -15.62 -13.55
CA ASP A 411 -3.13 -17.06 -13.86
C ASP A 411 -1.74 -17.59 -14.22
N ASN A 412 -0.78 -16.70 -14.51
CA ASN A 412 0.62 -17.06 -14.79
C ASN A 412 1.42 -17.02 -13.48
N ILE A 413 1.10 -17.93 -12.57
CA ILE A 413 1.77 -18.02 -11.28
C ILE A 413 2.68 -19.25 -11.26
N ILE A 414 3.94 -19.05 -10.91
CA ILE A 414 4.91 -20.14 -10.71
C ILE A 414 4.97 -20.41 -9.20
N LYS A 415 4.62 -21.62 -8.80
CA LYS A 415 4.60 -22.03 -7.39
C LYS A 415 5.87 -22.76 -7.01
N PHE A 416 6.39 -22.45 -5.83
CA PHE A 416 7.48 -23.21 -5.22
C PHE A 416 6.89 -24.24 -4.26
N THR A 417 7.49 -25.42 -4.26
CA THR A 417 7.06 -26.50 -3.35
C THR A 417 8.07 -26.69 -2.22
N ALA A 418 7.61 -27.24 -1.11
CA ALA A 418 8.43 -27.45 0.08
C ALA A 418 9.64 -28.36 -0.17
N GLY A 419 9.53 -29.29 -1.13
CA GLY A 419 10.60 -30.23 -1.45
C GLY A 419 11.69 -29.70 -2.37
N GLN A 420 11.50 -28.50 -2.96
CA GLN A 420 12.51 -27.94 -3.86
C GLN A 420 13.72 -27.46 -3.08
N SER A 421 14.90 -27.87 -3.54
CA SER A 421 16.17 -27.36 -2.99
C SER A 421 16.38 -25.91 -3.40
N PHE A 422 17.32 -25.25 -2.75
CA PHE A 422 17.73 -23.87 -3.09
C PHE A 422 18.11 -23.79 -4.58
N ASP A 423 18.94 -24.73 -5.06
CA ASP A 423 19.41 -24.72 -6.45
C ASP A 423 18.26 -24.93 -7.46
N GLN A 424 17.27 -25.77 -7.12
CA GLN A 424 16.08 -25.94 -7.96
C GLN A 424 15.27 -24.65 -8.05
N ARG A 425 15.21 -23.91 -6.95
CA ARG A 425 14.51 -22.60 -6.91
C ARG A 425 15.30 -21.56 -7.71
N ILE A 426 16.63 -21.57 -7.62
CA ILE A 426 17.50 -20.73 -8.47
C ILE A 426 17.21 -20.98 -9.95
N UNK A 427 17.00 -21.98 -10.37
CA UNK A 427 16.73 -22.38 -11.60
C UNK A 427 15.56 -21.87 -12.12
N THR A 428 14.64 -21.80 -11.21
CA THR A 428 13.34 -21.19 -11.62
C THR A 428 13.50 -19.68 -11.84
N ILE A 429 14.15 -19.02 -10.91
CA ILE A 429 14.26 -17.55 -10.97
C ILE A 429 15.27 -17.05 -12.00
N ASP A 430 16.18 -17.91 -12.48
CA ASP A 430 17.12 -17.56 -13.56
C ASP A 430 16.41 -17.11 -14.85
N ARG A 431 15.16 -17.49 -15.02
CA ARG A 431 14.38 -17.23 -16.24
C ARG A 431 13.49 -15.99 -16.17
N LEU A 432 13.45 -15.36 -14.99
CA LEU A 432 12.53 -14.24 -14.75
C LEU A 432 13.13 -12.91 -15.20
N ASN A 433 12.26 -11.97 -15.52
CA ASN A 433 12.61 -10.60 -15.88
C ASN A 433 12.46 -9.67 -14.67
N PRO A 434 13.17 -8.53 -14.66
CA PRO A 434 12.94 -7.52 -13.62
C PRO A 434 11.50 -7.09 -13.57
N GLY A 435 11.00 -6.88 -12.36
CA GLY A 435 9.59 -6.56 -12.12
C GLY A 435 8.76 -7.76 -11.67
N ALA A 436 9.26 -9.00 -11.88
CA ALA A 436 8.58 -10.17 -11.31
C ALA A 436 8.39 -9.99 -9.81
N LEU A 437 7.25 -10.43 -9.29
CA LEU A 437 6.92 -10.28 -7.86
C LEU A 437 7.07 -11.63 -7.17
N PHE A 438 7.95 -11.68 -6.18
CA PHE A 438 8.12 -12.82 -5.29
C PHE A 438 7.18 -12.70 -4.10
N PHE A 439 6.67 -13.84 -3.66
CA PHE A 439 5.77 -13.92 -2.50
C PHE A 439 6.26 -14.94 -1.49
N MET A 440 6.06 -14.61 -0.22
CA MET A 440 6.20 -15.53 0.91
C MET A 440 5.14 -15.13 1.95
N PRO A 441 4.86 -15.95 2.96
CA PRO A 441 3.81 -15.59 3.92
C PRO A 441 4.01 -14.19 4.51
N GLY A 442 3.07 -13.30 4.22
CA GLY A 442 3.04 -11.94 4.75
C GLY A 442 4.02 -10.97 4.11
N HIS A 443 4.62 -11.31 2.96
CA HIS A 443 5.64 -10.44 2.35
C HIS A 443 5.73 -10.59 0.84
N THR A 444 6.02 -9.48 0.16
CA THR A 444 6.25 -9.44 -1.28
C THR A 444 7.49 -8.61 -1.60
N MET A 445 8.15 -8.98 -2.68
CA MET A 445 9.42 -8.37 -3.12
C MET A 445 9.43 -8.28 -4.63
N MET A 446 10.15 -7.30 -5.17
CA MET A 446 10.29 -7.12 -6.62
C MET A 446 11.68 -7.58 -7.07
N TYR A 447 11.71 -8.46 -8.06
CA TYR A 447 12.96 -8.97 -8.63
C TYR A 447 13.65 -7.89 -9.47
N LEU A 448 14.96 -7.77 -9.30
CA LEU A 448 15.79 -6.83 -10.07
C LEU A 448 16.62 -7.53 -11.15
N GLY A 449 16.89 -8.84 -10.97
CA GLY A 449 17.71 -9.57 -11.90
C GLY A 449 18.93 -10.21 -11.25
N LYS A 450 19.83 -10.69 -12.11
CA LYS A 450 21.04 -11.38 -11.71
C LYS A 450 22.27 -10.47 -11.94
N SER A 451 23.20 -10.53 -11.02
CA SER A 451 24.50 -9.86 -11.16
C SER A 451 25.57 -10.78 -10.57
N GLY A 452 26.51 -11.15 -11.40
CA GLY A 452 27.48 -12.21 -11.06
C GLY A 452 26.74 -13.54 -10.84
N ASP A 453 26.99 -14.16 -9.73
CA ASP A 453 26.36 -15.45 -9.37
C ASP A 453 25.12 -15.28 -8.48
N LYS A 454 24.68 -14.04 -8.20
CA LYS A 454 23.61 -13.78 -7.24
C LYS A 454 22.39 -13.13 -7.90
N HIS A 455 21.24 -13.39 -7.31
CA HIS A 455 19.95 -12.80 -7.68
C HIS A 455 19.57 -11.74 -6.67
N TYR A 456 19.02 -10.65 -7.14
CA TYR A 456 18.71 -9.45 -6.34
C TYR A 456 17.24 -9.07 -6.44
N MET A 457 16.75 -8.51 -5.36
CA MET A 457 15.39 -8.00 -5.26
C MET A 457 15.39 -6.70 -4.47
N ILE A 458 14.33 -5.90 -4.62
CA ILE A 458 14.12 -4.67 -3.86
C ILE A 458 12.76 -4.77 -3.15
N HIS A 459 12.72 -4.39 -1.88
CA HIS A 459 11.49 -4.51 -1.09
C HIS A 459 11.52 -3.63 0.15
N ALA A 460 10.33 -3.29 0.64
CA ALA A 460 10.14 -2.63 1.94
C ALA A 460 10.06 -3.71 3.01
N PHE A 461 11.00 -3.73 3.98
CA PHE A 461 11.05 -4.82 4.95
C PHE A 461 11.61 -4.38 6.29
N LEU A 462 11.41 -5.23 7.28
CA LEU A 462 11.72 -4.90 8.68
C LEU A 462 13.18 -5.16 9.04
N GLY A 463 13.81 -6.14 8.40
CA GLY A 463 15.19 -6.49 8.67
C GLY A 463 15.52 -7.93 8.32
N TYR A 464 16.71 -8.38 8.70
CA TYR A 464 17.24 -9.68 8.29
C TYR A 464 18.06 -10.33 9.42
N GLY A 465 18.40 -11.59 9.24
CA GLY A 465 19.19 -12.36 10.20
C GLY A 465 20.69 -12.29 9.88
N ILE A 466 21.50 -12.13 10.90
CA ILE A 466 22.97 -12.28 10.82
C ILE A 466 23.34 -13.51 11.62
N LYS A 467 24.02 -14.45 10.95
CA LYS A 467 24.50 -15.67 11.60
C LYS A 467 25.82 -15.40 12.32
N ASN A 468 25.85 -15.62 13.61
CA ASN A 468 27.04 -15.53 14.45
C ASN A 468 27.21 -16.87 15.18
N ASN A 469 28.10 -17.70 14.67
CA ASN A 469 28.31 -19.07 15.15
C ASN A 469 26.99 -19.86 15.17
N ASN A 470 26.44 -20.17 16.33
CA ASN A 470 25.21 -20.94 16.48
C ASN A 470 23.98 -20.09 16.76
N THR A 471 24.10 -18.76 16.70
CA THR A 471 22.99 -17.83 16.95
C THR A 471 22.66 -17.03 15.70
N ILE A 472 21.39 -16.63 15.58
CA ILE A 472 20.92 -15.70 14.55
C ILE A 472 20.50 -14.42 15.26
N ASN A 473 21.16 -13.32 14.96
CA ASN A 473 20.82 -12.00 15.48
C ASN A 473 20.03 -11.24 14.44
N PHE A 474 18.96 -10.57 14.85
CA PHE A 474 18.13 -9.77 13.95
C PHE A 474 18.78 -8.40 13.75
N GLN A 475 18.97 -8.03 12.48
CA GLN A 475 19.43 -6.70 12.08
C GLN A 475 18.24 -5.91 11.56
N PRO A 476 17.76 -4.89 12.30
CA PRO A 476 16.64 -4.07 11.81
C PRO A 476 17.06 -3.19 10.64
N VAL A 477 16.14 -2.99 9.70
CA VAL A 477 16.31 -2.15 8.51
C VAL A 477 15.21 -1.09 8.44
N TYR A 478 13.94 -1.51 8.47
CA TYR A 478 12.77 -0.63 8.41
C TYR A 478 12.83 0.34 7.22
N GLN A 479 13.26 -0.15 6.06
CA GLN A 479 13.39 0.65 4.84
C GLN A 479 13.07 -0.19 3.61
N VAL A 480 12.90 0.49 2.50
CA VAL A 480 13.04 -0.12 1.16
C VAL A 480 14.53 -0.27 0.89
N ALA A 481 14.94 -1.47 0.56
CA ALA A 481 16.36 -1.73 0.25
C ALA A 481 16.51 -2.89 -0.73
N VAL A 482 17.67 -2.89 -1.41
CA VAL A 482 18.10 -4.00 -2.27
C VAL A 482 18.66 -5.11 -1.37
N THR A 483 18.30 -6.35 -1.66
CA THR A 483 18.84 -7.54 -0.99
C THR A 483 19.09 -8.64 -2.01
N THR A 484 19.88 -9.63 -1.61
CA THR A 484 19.99 -10.87 -2.37
C THR A 484 18.90 -11.85 -1.92
N VAL A 485 18.55 -12.80 -2.79
CA VAL A 485 17.54 -13.82 -2.45
C VAL A 485 18.06 -14.82 -1.42
N ASP A 486 19.38 -14.92 -1.23
CA ASP A 486 19.99 -15.77 -0.20
C ASP A 486 20.16 -15.06 1.15
N LEU A 487 19.72 -13.81 1.29
CA LEU A 487 19.71 -13.11 2.58
C LEU A 487 18.87 -13.92 3.58
N LEU A 488 19.34 -13.97 4.84
CA LEU A 488 18.67 -14.79 5.85
C LEU A 488 17.48 -14.10 6.48
N UNK A 489 16.45 -14.65 6.52
CA UNK A 489 15.38 -14.22 7.17
C UNK A 489 15.74 -14.29 8.56
N SER A 490 14.98 -13.84 9.63
CA SER A 490 15.26 -13.77 11.07
C SER A 490 15.51 -15.13 11.74
N LYS A 491 15.06 -16.19 11.15
CA LYS A 491 15.26 -17.56 11.66
C LYS A 491 16.48 -18.25 11.05
N GLY A 492 17.26 -17.54 10.26
CA GLY A 492 18.46 -18.08 9.64
C GLY A 492 18.20 -18.93 8.39
N ILE A 493 17.02 -18.79 7.80
CA ILE A 493 16.64 -19.46 6.55
C ILE A 493 16.73 -18.44 5.42
N PRO A 494 17.34 -18.75 4.27
CA PRO A 494 17.37 -17.81 3.13
C PRO A 494 15.97 -17.45 2.66
N TYR A 495 15.79 -16.19 2.23
CA TYR A 495 14.51 -15.71 1.73
C TYR A 495 13.94 -16.63 0.65
N LEU A 496 14.77 -17.04 -0.32
CA LEU A 496 14.33 -17.89 -1.43
C LEU A 496 13.70 -19.20 -0.96
N ASN A 497 14.16 -19.77 0.15
CA ASN A 497 13.61 -21.02 0.68
C ASN A 497 12.19 -20.84 1.24
N GLU A 498 11.81 -19.63 1.59
CA GLU A 498 10.49 -19.32 2.13
C GLU A 498 9.52 -18.82 1.05
N PHE A 499 9.98 -18.62 -0.20
CA PHE A 499 9.11 -18.19 -1.29
C PHE A 499 8.01 -19.23 -1.55
N THR A 500 6.78 -18.76 -1.68
CA THR A 500 5.61 -19.58 -2.03
C THR A 500 5.37 -19.55 -3.54
N SER A 501 5.56 -18.42 -4.17
CA SER A 501 5.28 -18.27 -5.60
C SER A 501 5.95 -17.03 -6.17
N VAL A 502 5.86 -16.92 -7.48
CA VAL A 502 6.25 -15.71 -8.24
C VAL A 502 5.21 -15.45 -9.32
N ILE A 503 4.94 -14.17 -9.56
CA ILE A 503 4.12 -13.70 -10.67
C ILE A 503 4.99 -12.85 -11.59
N GLU A 504 4.84 -13.08 -12.90
CA GLU A 504 5.41 -12.25 -13.95
C GLU A 504 4.31 -11.92 -14.94
N PHE A 505 4.03 -10.65 -15.19
CA PHE A 505 2.93 -10.22 -16.05
C PHE A 505 3.29 -10.21 -17.55
N GLN A 506 4.61 -10.23 -17.89
CA GLN A 506 5.10 -10.19 -19.26
C GLN A 506 5.42 -11.59 -19.79
#